data_3d5e2c50b0054fa70d840e7d5a141f4e
#
_entry.id   3d5e2c50b0054fa70d840e7d5a141f4e
#
_cell.length_a   1.000
_cell.length_b   1.000
_cell.length_c   1.000
_cell.angle_alpha   90.00
_cell.angle_beta   90.00
_cell.angle_gamma   90.00
#
_symmetry.space_group_name_H-M   'P 1'
#
loop_
_entity.id
_entity.type
_entity.pdbx_description
1 polymer ?
#
loop_
_entity_poly.entity_id
_entity_poly.type
_entity_poly.pdbx_seq_one_letter_code
_entity_poly.pdbx_strand_id
1 'polypeptide(L)'
;MSRFFNYESETWKQKTAIFLASQMFSIFGSSIVSYAIIWHITLETSSAKVMTLSIITSFLPQIFISLFAGVWADRYNRKVIIMLSDMMSALASLFLAIFLARGSYSLGMIFLVNAIRSIGTGIQLPAVSAILPQLVPEDKLTRVNGINSSLTSVLLIASPAAGGALLGTMGFAAALYVDVF
;
A
#
# COMPACT_ATOMS: atom_id res chain seq x y z
N MET A 1 35.98 8.01 22.80
CA MET A 1 34.76 7.16 22.93
C MET A 1 33.48 7.83 22.42
N SER A 2 33.29 9.15 22.56
CA SER A 2 32.07 9.88 22.15
C SER A 2 31.83 9.99 20.63
N ARG A 3 32.84 9.95 19.78
CA ARG A 3 32.69 10.06 18.31
C ARG A 3 32.16 8.80 17.64
N PHE A 4 32.39 7.60 18.18
CA PHE A 4 31.83 6.35 17.66
C PHE A 4 30.35 6.22 17.95
N PHE A 5 29.89 6.66 19.11
CA PHE A 5 28.45 6.67 19.46
C PHE A 5 27.64 7.63 18.62
N ASN A 6 28.22 8.77 18.19
CA ASN A 6 27.52 9.71 17.31
C ASN A 6 27.37 9.20 15.87
N TYR A 7 28.34 8.46 15.34
CA TYR A 7 28.29 7.92 13.98
C TYR A 7 27.24 6.83 13.84
N GLU A 8 27.10 5.93 14.82
CA GLU A 8 26.00 4.94 14.85
C GLU A 8 24.62 5.60 15.02
N SER A 9 24.54 6.67 15.80
CA SER A 9 23.27 7.38 16.03
C SER A 9 22.74 8.13 14.80
N GLU A 10 23.60 8.60 13.91
CA GLU A 10 23.20 9.26 12.67
C GLU A 10 22.79 8.25 11.59
N THR A 11 23.48 7.11 11.52
CA THR A 11 23.20 6.09 10.50
C THR A 11 21.82 5.42 10.68
N TRP A 12 21.36 5.15 11.91
CA TRP A 12 20.04 4.56 12.09
C TRP A 12 18.90 5.55 11.74
N LYS A 13 19.06 6.85 12.06
CA LYS A 13 18.08 7.89 11.70
C LYS A 13 17.92 8.00 10.19
N GLN A 14 19.03 8.06 9.46
CA GLN A 14 19.01 8.11 8.00
C GLN A 14 18.37 6.86 7.39
N LYS A 15 18.77 5.67 7.84
CA LYS A 15 18.18 4.40 7.37
C LYS A 15 16.69 4.33 7.65
N THR A 16 16.26 4.71 8.84
CA THR A 16 14.84 4.73 9.21
C THR A 16 14.07 5.78 8.42
N ALA A 17 14.61 6.98 8.23
CA ALA A 17 13.96 8.02 7.45
C ALA A 17 13.78 7.62 5.97
N ILE A 18 14.82 7.05 5.35
CA ILE A 18 14.75 6.54 3.97
C ILE A 18 13.72 5.41 3.87
N PHE A 19 13.75 4.47 4.82
CA PHE A 19 12.78 3.37 4.86
C PHE A 19 11.35 3.89 5.00
N LEU A 20 11.08 4.77 5.96
CA LEU A 20 9.75 5.35 6.13
C LEU A 20 9.31 6.17 4.91
N ALA A 21 10.20 6.97 4.33
CA ALA A 21 9.88 7.73 3.13
C ALA A 21 9.50 6.80 1.97
N SER A 22 10.30 5.78 1.68
CA SER A 22 9.99 4.82 0.61
C SER A 22 8.67 4.09 0.86
N GLN A 23 8.39 3.68 2.10
CA GLN A 23 7.13 3.06 2.47
C GLN A 23 5.94 4.03 2.29
N MET A 24 6.09 5.29 2.67
CA MET A 24 5.03 6.29 2.48
C MET A 24 4.73 6.50 1.00
N PHE A 25 5.73 6.55 0.13
CA PHE A 25 5.52 6.66 -1.32
C PHE A 25 4.79 5.43 -1.87
N SER A 26 5.22 4.21 -1.49
CA SER A 26 4.56 2.97 -1.91
C SER A 26 3.10 2.90 -1.44
N ILE A 27 2.85 3.14 -0.13
CA ILE A 27 1.51 3.12 0.44
C ILE A 27 0.62 4.20 -0.20
N PHE A 28 1.17 5.39 -0.45
CA PHE A 28 0.42 6.49 -1.06
C PHE A 28 0.01 6.14 -2.49
N GLY A 29 0.94 5.65 -3.32
CA GLY A 29 0.65 5.19 -4.68
C GLY A 29 -0.43 4.13 -4.71
N SER A 30 -0.25 3.06 -3.93
CA SER A 30 -1.23 1.98 -3.83
C SER A 30 -2.60 2.46 -3.30
N SER A 31 -2.62 3.38 -2.35
CA SER A 31 -3.87 3.93 -1.84
C SER A 31 -4.59 4.78 -2.89
N ILE A 32 -3.88 5.62 -3.65
CA ILE A 32 -4.45 6.40 -4.76
C ILE A 32 -5.16 5.47 -5.75
N VAL A 33 -4.49 4.39 -6.17
CA VAL A 33 -5.07 3.42 -7.10
C VAL A 33 -6.32 2.75 -6.51
N SER A 34 -6.27 2.34 -5.26
CA SER A 34 -7.41 1.70 -4.59
C SER A 34 -8.63 2.63 -4.52
N TYR A 35 -8.44 3.89 -4.17
CA TYR A 35 -9.52 4.88 -4.17
C TYR A 35 -9.98 5.24 -5.57
N ALA A 36 -9.09 5.34 -6.55
CA ALA A 36 -9.47 5.57 -7.95
C ALA A 36 -10.36 4.44 -8.50
N ILE A 37 -10.08 3.18 -8.14
CA ILE A 37 -10.91 2.04 -8.50
C ILE A 37 -12.31 2.17 -7.87
N ILE A 38 -12.39 2.48 -6.57
CA ILE A 38 -13.67 2.64 -5.87
C ILE A 38 -14.48 3.77 -6.49
N TRP A 39 -13.86 4.93 -6.76
CA TRP A 39 -14.50 6.06 -7.41
C TRP A 39 -14.99 5.74 -8.82
N HIS A 40 -14.15 5.09 -9.63
CA HIS A 40 -14.48 4.70 -11.00
C HIS A 40 -15.72 3.80 -11.03
N ILE A 41 -15.72 2.72 -10.23
CA ILE A 41 -16.87 1.81 -10.13
C ILE A 41 -18.14 2.54 -9.67
N THR A 42 -18.01 3.43 -8.69
CA THR A 42 -19.14 4.17 -8.14
C THR A 42 -19.76 5.08 -9.19
N LEU A 43 -18.94 5.78 -9.96
CA LEU A 43 -19.40 6.68 -11.03
C LEU A 43 -20.01 5.93 -12.20
N GLU A 44 -19.42 4.81 -12.61
CA GLU A 44 -19.93 4.04 -13.76
C GLU A 44 -21.23 3.29 -13.45
N THR A 45 -21.33 2.70 -12.28
CA THR A 45 -22.45 1.81 -11.97
C THR A 45 -23.60 2.51 -11.24
N SER A 46 -23.30 3.61 -10.53
CA SER A 46 -24.23 4.30 -9.61
C SER A 46 -24.98 3.32 -8.68
N SER A 47 -24.35 2.18 -8.36
CA SER A 47 -24.94 1.06 -7.62
C SER A 47 -24.28 0.89 -6.26
N ALA A 48 -25.04 1.10 -5.19
CA ALA A 48 -24.59 0.85 -3.83
C ALA A 48 -24.14 -0.62 -3.60
N LYS A 49 -24.79 -1.59 -4.27
CA LYS A 49 -24.42 -3.01 -4.17
C LYS A 49 -23.02 -3.26 -4.74
N VAL A 50 -22.72 -2.69 -5.91
CA VAL A 50 -21.43 -2.85 -6.58
C VAL A 50 -20.33 -2.15 -5.76
N MET A 51 -20.60 -0.95 -5.23
CA MET A 51 -19.68 -0.25 -4.33
C MET A 51 -19.39 -1.08 -3.07
N THR A 52 -20.41 -1.63 -2.42
CA THR A 52 -20.23 -2.50 -1.24
C THR A 52 -19.37 -3.71 -1.57
N LEU A 53 -19.62 -4.37 -2.71
CA LEU A 53 -18.81 -5.52 -3.14
C LEU A 53 -17.35 -5.12 -3.42
N SER A 54 -17.11 -3.94 -4.00
CA SER A 54 -15.76 -3.41 -4.21
C SER A 54 -15.04 -3.19 -2.88
N ILE A 55 -15.71 -2.63 -1.88
CA ILE A 55 -15.14 -2.44 -0.53
C ILE A 55 -14.83 -3.80 0.11
N ILE A 56 -15.75 -4.76 0.04
CA ILE A 56 -15.55 -6.10 0.59
C ILE A 56 -14.31 -6.76 -0.05
N THR A 57 -14.20 -6.73 -1.37
CA THR A 57 -13.06 -7.32 -2.09
C THR A 57 -11.74 -6.60 -1.82
N SER A 58 -11.79 -5.31 -1.44
CA SER A 58 -10.59 -4.53 -1.07
C SER A 58 -10.11 -4.77 0.36
N PHE A 59 -10.99 -5.16 1.28
CA PHE A 59 -10.61 -5.27 2.70
C PHE A 59 -10.66 -6.70 3.24
N LEU A 60 -11.60 -7.52 2.81
CA LEU A 60 -11.79 -8.85 3.37
C LEU A 60 -10.58 -9.78 3.16
N PRO A 61 -9.97 -9.88 1.96
CA PRO A 61 -8.77 -10.68 1.75
C PRO A 61 -7.59 -10.21 2.62
N GLN A 62 -7.43 -8.89 2.79
CA GLN A 62 -6.40 -8.31 3.65
C GLN A 62 -6.52 -8.79 5.10
N ILE A 63 -7.74 -8.77 5.65
CA ILE A 63 -8.00 -9.21 7.03
C ILE A 63 -7.60 -10.68 7.21
N PHE A 64 -8.06 -11.55 6.31
CA PHE A 64 -7.74 -12.97 6.38
C PHE A 64 -6.25 -13.25 6.26
N ILE A 65 -5.58 -12.65 5.27
CA ILE A 65 -4.16 -12.94 5.03
C ILE A 65 -3.26 -12.34 6.12
N SER A 66 -3.64 -11.22 6.73
CA SER A 66 -2.86 -10.57 7.79
C SER A 66 -2.66 -11.47 9.03
N LEU A 67 -3.60 -12.39 9.30
CA LEU A 67 -3.48 -13.36 10.38
C LEU A 67 -2.30 -14.31 10.17
N PHE A 68 -1.98 -14.65 8.93
CA PHE A 68 -0.88 -15.54 8.57
C PHE A 68 0.41 -14.77 8.25
N ALA A 69 0.28 -13.55 7.75
CA ALA A 69 1.38 -12.72 7.31
C ALA A 69 2.36 -12.37 8.45
N GLY A 70 1.89 -12.25 9.69
CA GLY A 70 2.74 -12.08 10.87
C GLY A 70 3.72 -13.24 11.03
N VAL A 71 3.24 -14.47 10.91
CA VAL A 71 4.08 -15.68 10.99
C VAL A 71 5.09 -15.74 9.84
N TRP A 72 4.69 -15.33 8.64
CA TRP A 72 5.60 -15.26 7.49
C TRP A 72 6.66 -14.17 7.66
N ALA A 73 6.30 -13.01 8.20
CA ALA A 73 7.24 -11.93 8.50
C ALA A 73 8.29 -12.33 9.54
N ASP A 74 7.99 -13.30 10.42
CA ASP A 74 8.94 -13.80 11.40
C ASP A 74 9.86 -14.90 10.82
N ARG A 75 9.38 -15.66 9.83
CA ARG A 75 10.11 -16.80 9.25
C ARG A 75 10.94 -16.46 8.03
N TYR A 76 10.56 -15.46 7.26
CA TYR A 76 11.17 -15.10 5.98
C TYR A 76 11.79 -13.71 6.01
N ASN A 77 12.60 -13.41 5.01
CA ASN A 77 13.21 -12.09 4.87
C ASN A 77 12.13 -11.04 4.59
N ARG A 78 11.90 -10.17 5.57
CA ARG A 78 10.87 -9.13 5.56
C ARG A 78 10.95 -8.20 4.36
N LYS A 79 12.18 -7.87 3.92
CA LYS A 79 12.39 -7.02 2.73
C LYS A 79 11.86 -7.70 1.47
N VAL A 80 12.12 -9.01 1.32
CA VAL A 80 11.64 -9.78 0.18
C VAL A 80 10.13 -9.87 0.19
N ILE A 81 9.52 -10.06 1.36
CA ILE A 81 8.05 -10.09 1.50
C ILE A 81 7.44 -8.76 1.06
N ILE A 82 7.99 -7.62 1.49
CA ILE A 82 7.51 -6.29 1.10
C ILE A 82 7.64 -6.12 -0.41
N MET A 83 8.81 -6.41 -0.98
CA MET A 83 9.03 -6.26 -2.43
C MET A 83 8.10 -7.15 -3.26
N LEU A 84 7.85 -8.39 -2.83
CA LEU A 84 6.90 -9.28 -3.51
C LEU A 84 5.46 -8.78 -3.42
N SER A 85 5.06 -8.21 -2.30
CA SER A 85 3.73 -7.62 -2.10
C SER A 85 3.53 -6.40 -2.99
N ASP A 86 4.51 -5.50 -3.06
CA ASP A 86 4.48 -4.33 -3.95
C ASP A 86 4.43 -4.76 -5.41
N MET A 87 5.29 -5.71 -5.82
CA MET A 87 5.30 -6.25 -7.18
C MET A 87 3.98 -6.91 -7.55
N MET A 88 3.36 -7.65 -6.64
CA MET A 88 2.06 -8.28 -6.87
C MET A 88 0.97 -7.23 -7.09
N SER A 89 0.96 -6.16 -6.30
CA SER A 89 0.02 -5.05 -6.45
C SER A 89 0.23 -4.30 -7.76
N ALA A 90 1.48 -4.00 -8.12
CA ALA A 90 1.83 -3.33 -9.37
C ALA A 90 1.44 -4.18 -10.61
N LEU A 91 1.72 -5.48 -10.59
CA LEU A 91 1.34 -6.38 -11.68
C LEU A 91 -0.18 -6.50 -11.82
N ALA A 92 -0.92 -6.55 -10.71
CA ALA A 92 -2.37 -6.57 -10.75
C ALA A 92 -2.95 -5.27 -11.34
N SER A 93 -2.39 -4.11 -10.97
CA SER A 93 -2.77 -2.80 -11.53
C SER A 93 -2.44 -2.70 -13.01
N LEU A 94 -1.25 -3.15 -13.42
CA LEU A 94 -0.82 -3.18 -14.81
C LEU A 94 -1.72 -4.10 -15.65
N PHE A 95 -2.06 -5.27 -15.13
CA PHE A 95 -3.00 -6.18 -15.78
C PHE A 95 -4.34 -5.47 -16.08
N LEU A 96 -4.93 -4.82 -15.08
CA LEU A 96 -6.18 -4.07 -15.27
C LEU A 96 -6.03 -2.93 -16.28
N ALA A 97 -4.91 -2.19 -16.22
CA ALA A 97 -4.63 -1.09 -17.15
C ALA A 97 -4.56 -1.56 -18.61
N ILE A 98 -3.93 -2.72 -18.87
CA ILE A 98 -3.84 -3.30 -20.23
C ILE A 98 -5.23 -3.68 -20.76
N PHE A 99 -6.07 -4.31 -19.94
CA PHE A 99 -7.42 -4.69 -20.36
C PHE A 99 -8.34 -3.48 -20.53
N LEU A 100 -8.16 -2.47 -19.68
CA LEU A 100 -8.87 -1.18 -19.82
C LEU A 100 -8.50 -0.50 -21.15
N ALA A 101 -7.22 -0.45 -21.51
CA ALA A 101 -6.74 0.13 -22.78
C ALA A 101 -7.29 -0.60 -24.01
N ARG A 102 -7.62 -1.89 -23.87
CA ARG A 102 -8.24 -2.70 -24.93
C ARG A 102 -9.78 -2.58 -24.98
N GLY A 103 -10.39 -1.84 -24.06
CA GLY A 103 -11.85 -1.74 -23.95
C GLY A 103 -12.54 -3.06 -23.53
N SER A 104 -11.78 -4.01 -22.98
CA SER A 104 -12.25 -5.38 -22.70
C SER A 104 -12.23 -5.70 -21.21
N TYR A 105 -12.50 -4.74 -20.34
CA TYR A 105 -12.55 -4.98 -18.90
C TYR A 105 -13.98 -5.29 -18.42
N SER A 106 -14.08 -6.00 -17.32
CA SER A 106 -15.35 -6.31 -16.65
C SER A 106 -15.27 -5.99 -15.15
N LEU A 107 -16.42 -5.80 -14.52
CA LEU A 107 -16.50 -5.61 -13.06
C LEU A 107 -15.84 -6.77 -12.30
N GLY A 108 -15.98 -8.00 -12.79
CA GLY A 108 -15.34 -9.16 -12.20
C GLY A 108 -13.81 -9.08 -12.19
N MET A 109 -13.20 -8.54 -13.27
CA MET A 109 -11.75 -8.30 -13.31
C MET A 109 -11.32 -7.25 -12.29
N ILE A 110 -12.11 -6.18 -12.12
CA ILE A 110 -11.80 -5.14 -11.14
C ILE A 110 -11.86 -5.73 -9.71
N PHE A 111 -12.87 -6.53 -9.39
CA PHE A 111 -12.97 -7.18 -8.08
C PHE A 111 -11.82 -8.17 -7.85
N LEU A 112 -11.42 -8.92 -8.86
CA LEU A 112 -10.26 -9.83 -8.78
C LEU A 112 -8.97 -9.04 -8.50
N VAL A 113 -8.73 -7.94 -9.22
CA VAL A 113 -7.56 -7.09 -9.01
C VAL A 113 -7.58 -6.47 -7.62
N ASN A 114 -8.73 -5.98 -7.14
CA ASN A 114 -8.88 -5.48 -5.78
C ASN A 114 -8.53 -6.55 -4.74
N ALA A 115 -9.00 -7.78 -4.92
CA ALA A 115 -8.69 -8.88 -4.01
C ALA A 115 -7.19 -9.23 -3.99
N ILE A 116 -6.53 -9.27 -5.15
CA ILE A 116 -5.09 -9.50 -5.25
C ILE A 116 -4.30 -8.39 -4.55
N ARG A 117 -4.63 -7.13 -4.80
CA ARG A 117 -4.00 -5.97 -4.15
C ARG A 117 -4.22 -5.98 -2.64
N SER A 118 -5.43 -6.34 -2.21
CA SER A 118 -5.80 -6.49 -0.80
C SER A 118 -4.94 -7.55 -0.09
N ILE A 119 -4.67 -8.68 -0.75
CA ILE A 119 -3.75 -9.72 -0.25
C ILE A 119 -2.34 -9.12 -0.09
N GLY A 120 -1.84 -8.39 -1.09
CA GLY A 120 -0.54 -7.71 -1.03
C GLY A 120 -0.43 -6.79 0.18
N THR A 121 -1.40 -5.92 0.38
CA THR A 121 -1.45 -5.01 1.53
C THR A 121 -1.49 -5.77 2.87
N GLY A 122 -2.26 -6.87 2.93
CA GLY A 122 -2.37 -7.72 4.13
C GLY A 122 -1.07 -8.41 4.51
N ILE A 123 -0.21 -8.70 3.53
CA ILE A 123 1.13 -9.25 3.75
C ILE A 123 2.14 -8.16 4.11
N GLN A 124 2.06 -7.01 3.45
CA GLN A 124 3.00 -5.90 3.61
C GLN A 124 2.96 -5.27 5.00
N LEU A 125 1.77 -4.99 5.53
CA LEU A 125 1.59 -4.27 6.78
C LEU A 125 2.31 -4.92 7.99
N PRO A 126 2.14 -6.23 8.27
CA PRO A 126 2.89 -6.88 9.33
C PRO A 126 4.40 -6.92 9.07
N ALA A 127 4.82 -7.09 7.81
CA ALA A 127 6.24 -7.13 7.45
C ALA A 127 6.93 -5.78 7.70
N VAL A 128 6.28 -4.66 7.35
CA VAL A 128 6.77 -3.30 7.63
C VAL A 128 6.87 -3.06 9.13
N SER A 129 5.85 -3.43 9.89
CA SER A 129 5.84 -3.27 11.35
C SER A 129 6.96 -4.08 12.02
N ALA A 130 7.29 -5.25 11.48
CA ALA A 130 8.34 -6.12 11.98
C ALA A 130 9.77 -5.61 11.66
N ILE A 131 9.97 -4.76 10.65
CA ILE A 131 11.27 -4.18 10.30
C ILE A 131 11.68 -3.05 11.26
N LEU A 132 10.73 -2.23 11.71
CA LEU A 132 11.02 -1.05 12.53
C LEU A 132 11.88 -1.35 13.78
N PRO A 133 11.60 -2.41 14.57
CA PRO A 133 12.44 -2.76 15.71
C PRO A 133 13.88 -3.17 15.35
N GLN A 134 14.15 -3.51 14.09
CA GLN A 134 15.51 -3.85 13.63
C GLN A 134 16.32 -2.63 13.19
N LEU A 135 15.64 -1.54 12.85
CA LEU A 135 16.26 -0.31 12.35
C LEU A 135 16.43 0.74 13.44
N VAL A 136 15.62 0.66 14.49
CA VAL A 136 15.47 1.72 15.50
C VAL A 136 15.86 1.19 16.88
N PRO A 137 16.70 1.93 17.66
CA PRO A 137 16.97 1.59 19.06
C PRO A 137 15.68 1.49 19.88
N GLU A 138 15.66 0.58 20.87
CA GLU A 138 14.46 0.30 21.67
C GLU A 138 13.88 1.54 22.35
N ASP A 139 14.75 2.42 22.87
CA ASP A 139 14.37 3.67 23.55
C ASP A 139 13.72 4.71 22.61
N LYS A 140 13.79 4.54 21.29
CA LYS A 140 13.22 5.43 20.27
C LYS A 140 12.05 4.81 19.52
N LEU A 141 11.78 3.52 19.69
CA LEU A 141 10.74 2.79 18.96
C LEU A 141 9.35 3.42 19.10
N THR A 142 8.96 3.82 20.30
CA THR A 142 7.66 4.47 20.55
C THR A 142 7.51 5.75 19.74
N ARG A 143 8.57 6.57 19.68
CA ARG A 143 8.56 7.81 18.92
C ARG A 143 8.46 7.56 17.41
N VAL A 144 9.23 6.61 16.89
CA VAL A 144 9.23 6.27 15.46
C VAL A 144 7.90 5.65 15.05
N ASN A 145 7.32 4.78 15.86
CA ASN A 145 5.98 4.24 15.64
C ASN A 145 4.91 5.34 15.64
N GLY A 146 5.01 6.32 16.55
CA GLY A 146 4.13 7.48 16.56
C GLY A 146 4.22 8.30 15.26
N ILE A 147 5.43 8.54 14.76
CA ILE A 147 5.65 9.21 13.47
C ILE A 147 5.05 8.40 12.32
N ASN A 148 5.32 7.09 12.27
CA ASN A 148 4.77 6.21 11.24
C ASN A 148 3.23 6.23 11.23
N SER A 149 2.60 6.12 12.40
CA SER A 149 1.14 6.18 12.53
C SER A 149 0.57 7.54 12.11
N SER A 150 1.24 8.64 12.46
CA SER A 150 0.83 9.98 12.03
C SER A 150 0.90 10.14 10.52
N LEU A 151 1.99 9.68 9.89
CA LEU A 151 2.15 9.70 8.44
C LEU A 151 1.08 8.86 7.75
N THR A 152 0.80 7.65 8.24
CA THR A 152 -0.26 6.79 7.70
C THR A 152 -1.63 7.44 7.83
N SER A 153 -1.90 8.14 8.94
CA SER A 153 -3.17 8.88 9.12
C SER A 153 -3.32 10.03 8.12
N VAL A 154 -2.23 10.75 7.82
CA VAL A 154 -2.24 11.79 6.78
C VAL A 154 -2.55 11.16 5.41
N LEU A 155 -1.95 10.02 5.08
CA LEU A 155 -2.21 9.33 3.82
C LEU A 155 -3.67 8.83 3.73
N LEU A 156 -4.25 8.39 4.83
CA LEU A 156 -5.66 7.96 4.87
C LEU A 156 -6.62 9.08 4.46
N ILE A 157 -6.29 10.33 4.78
CA ILE A 157 -7.08 11.51 4.39
C ILE A 157 -6.71 11.99 2.98
N ALA A 158 -5.42 12.04 2.67
CA ALA A 158 -4.93 12.58 1.39
C ALA A 158 -5.20 11.67 0.19
N SER A 159 -5.12 10.33 0.38
CA SER A 159 -5.23 9.38 -0.74
C SER A 159 -6.61 9.36 -1.42
N PRO A 160 -7.75 9.43 -0.72
CA PRO A 160 -9.06 9.54 -1.37
C PRO A 160 -9.19 10.80 -2.24
N ALA A 161 -8.71 11.93 -1.72
CA ALA A 161 -8.73 13.20 -2.46
C ALA A 161 -7.82 13.15 -3.70
N ALA A 162 -6.59 12.62 -3.53
CA ALA A 162 -5.64 12.45 -4.63
C ALA A 162 -6.17 11.47 -5.68
N GLY A 163 -6.74 10.33 -5.26
CA GLY A 163 -7.33 9.33 -6.15
C GLY A 163 -8.51 9.88 -6.95
N GLY A 164 -9.41 10.62 -6.29
CA GLY A 164 -10.53 11.30 -6.95
C GLY A 164 -10.08 12.39 -7.93
N ALA A 165 -9.12 13.23 -7.53
CA ALA A 165 -8.56 14.27 -8.38
C ALA A 165 -7.85 13.67 -9.61
N LEU A 166 -7.06 12.63 -9.44
CA LEU A 166 -6.35 11.96 -10.53
C LEU A 166 -7.34 11.33 -11.53
N LEU A 167 -8.37 10.65 -11.01
CA LEU A 167 -9.44 10.09 -11.84
C LEU A 167 -10.16 11.17 -12.64
N GLY A 168 -10.49 12.31 -12.01
CA GLY A 168 -11.21 13.40 -12.65
C GLY A 168 -10.40 14.18 -13.69
N THR A 169 -9.07 14.26 -13.55
CA THR A 169 -8.20 15.05 -14.43
C THR A 169 -7.52 14.21 -15.51
N MET A 170 -7.03 13.03 -15.18
CA MET A 170 -6.22 12.18 -16.05
C MET A 170 -6.90 10.88 -16.47
N GLY A 171 -8.04 10.56 -15.83
CA GLY A 171 -8.80 9.36 -16.11
C GLY A 171 -8.30 8.10 -15.38
N PHE A 172 -9.08 7.02 -15.49
CA PHE A 172 -8.85 5.78 -14.74
C PHE A 172 -7.56 5.07 -15.12
N ALA A 173 -7.22 5.05 -16.42
CA ALA A 173 -5.98 4.42 -16.90
C ALA A 173 -4.73 5.05 -16.24
N ALA A 174 -4.66 6.38 -16.18
CA ALA A 174 -3.53 7.08 -15.58
C ALA A 174 -3.41 6.77 -14.08
N ALA A 175 -4.54 6.64 -13.37
CA ALA A 175 -4.53 6.27 -11.97
C ALA A 175 -3.90 4.89 -11.74
N LEU A 176 -4.16 3.91 -12.61
CA LEU A 176 -3.60 2.55 -12.47
C LEU A 176 -2.07 2.52 -12.68
N TYR A 177 -1.52 3.43 -13.48
CA TYR A 177 -0.07 3.51 -13.70
C TYR A 177 0.70 4.06 -12.49
N VAL A 178 0.07 4.77 -11.56
CA VAL A 178 0.74 5.32 -10.35
C VAL A 178 1.36 4.21 -9.48
N ASP A 179 0.82 3.02 -9.50
CA ASP A 179 1.30 1.88 -8.71
C ASP A 179 2.45 1.10 -9.41
N VAL A 180 2.67 1.40 -10.69
CA VAL A 180 3.67 0.71 -11.53
C VAL A 180 5.02 1.44 -11.50
N PHE A 181 5.02 2.75 -11.17
CA PHE A 181 6.20 3.63 -11.09
C PHE A 181 6.57 3.98 -9.66
#